data_ba0d4775fdac02c9381ef0c7a788003b
#
_entry.id   ba0d4775fdac02c9381ef0c7a788003b
#
_cell.length_a   1.000
_cell.length_b   1.000
_cell.length_c   1.000
_cell.angle_alpha   90.00
_cell.angle_beta   90.00
_cell.angle_gamma   90.00
#
_symmetry.space_group_name_H-M   'P 1'
#
loop_
_entity.id
_entity.type
_entity.pdbx_description
1 polymer ?
#
loop_
_entity_poly.entity_id
_entity_poly.type
_entity_poly.pdbx_seq_one_letter_code
_entity_poly.pdbx_strand_id
1 'polypeptide(L)'
;GDSIFRSIVRNMRSIVVGTASTGGDNVSSLSDIGISIDRTGQLLFDEAKLETALTTNFDEVVSLFSANTNDQSRFSDDPGGIAGDLKTLIERVTASDGYLVTAEQALQQRTAEFNEDLEELEERMKVVEERYNRQFLVMQNIIEEMNSTKESLISSFENLPFSNKD
;
A
#
# COMPACT_ATOMS: atom_id res chain seq x y z
N GLY A 1 2.05 -1.56 0.11
CA GLY A 1 0.94 -2.52 -0.11
C GLY A 1 1.01 -3.22 -1.46
N ASP A 2 1.26 -2.50 -2.54
CA ASP A 2 1.22 -3.06 -3.92
C ASP A 2 2.26 -4.13 -4.24
N SER A 3 3.44 -4.06 -3.66
CA SER A 3 4.52 -5.03 -3.95
C SER A 3 4.23 -6.40 -3.35
N ILE A 4 3.70 -6.43 -2.14
CA ILE A 4 3.33 -7.67 -1.43
C ILE A 4 2.15 -8.34 -2.12
N PHE A 5 1.12 -7.56 -2.46
CA PHE A 5 -0.04 -8.07 -3.18
C PHE A 5 0.35 -8.66 -4.55
N ARG A 6 1.21 -7.97 -5.30
CA ARG A 6 1.76 -8.47 -6.57
C ARG A 6 2.58 -9.73 -6.38
N SER A 7 3.31 -9.86 -5.27
CA SER A 7 4.05 -11.08 -4.94
C SER A 7 3.13 -12.27 -4.68
N ILE A 8 2.07 -12.09 -3.89
CA ILE A 8 1.07 -13.11 -3.61
C ILE A 8 0.39 -13.58 -4.91
N VAL A 9 -0.10 -12.63 -5.71
CA VAL A 9 -0.74 -12.93 -7.00
C VAL A 9 0.20 -13.68 -7.95
N ARG A 10 1.48 -13.28 -7.99
CA ARG A 10 2.49 -13.97 -8.81
C ARG A 10 2.73 -15.40 -8.33
N ASN A 11 2.83 -15.62 -7.02
CA ASN A 11 3.01 -16.96 -6.45
C ASN A 11 1.78 -17.83 -6.69
N MET A 12 0.56 -17.33 -6.51
CA MET A 12 -0.67 -18.04 -6.85
C MET A 12 -0.70 -18.43 -8.33
N ARG A 13 -0.37 -17.48 -9.22
CA ARG A 13 -0.28 -17.75 -10.66
C ARG A 13 0.77 -18.81 -10.97
N SER A 14 1.92 -18.77 -10.32
CA SER A 14 2.99 -19.77 -10.50
C SER A 14 2.54 -21.18 -10.11
N ILE A 15 1.74 -21.34 -9.06
CA ILE A 15 1.17 -22.63 -8.66
C ILE A 15 0.14 -23.13 -9.68
N VAL A 16 -0.70 -22.22 -10.22
CA VAL A 16 -1.76 -22.59 -11.17
C VAL A 16 -1.22 -22.90 -12.56
N VAL A 17 -0.18 -22.17 -13.02
CA VAL A 17 0.38 -22.32 -14.39
C VAL A 17 1.60 -23.25 -14.40
N GLY A 18 2.23 -23.44 -13.25
CA GLY A 18 3.45 -24.25 -13.10
C GLY A 18 3.16 -25.75 -13.10
N THR A 19 4.27 -26.50 -13.08
CA THR A 19 4.21 -27.96 -12.82
C THR A 19 3.98 -28.17 -11.33
N ALA A 20 3.03 -29.02 -10.99
CA ALA A 20 2.74 -29.36 -9.58
C ALA A 20 3.92 -30.14 -8.96
N SER A 21 4.07 -30.02 -7.65
CA SER A 21 5.08 -30.74 -6.88
C SER A 21 4.94 -32.27 -6.97
N THR A 22 3.75 -32.76 -7.35
CA THR A 22 3.39 -34.19 -7.44
C THR A 22 2.94 -34.59 -8.84
N GLY A 23 3.34 -33.82 -9.87
CA GLY A 23 2.99 -34.13 -11.25
C GLY A 23 3.48 -35.50 -11.71
N GLY A 24 2.64 -36.22 -12.47
CA GLY A 24 2.98 -37.47 -13.13
C GLY A 24 3.65 -37.24 -14.49
N ASP A 25 3.92 -38.35 -15.18
CA ASP A 25 4.57 -38.33 -16.50
C ASP A 25 3.64 -37.75 -17.59
N ASN A 26 2.33 -37.96 -17.48
CA ASN A 26 1.34 -37.51 -18.47
C ASN A 26 0.53 -36.30 -17.99
N VAL A 27 0.33 -36.17 -16.67
CA VAL A 27 -0.41 -35.07 -16.06
C VAL A 27 0.46 -34.43 -14.97
N SER A 28 1.09 -33.32 -15.30
CA SER A 28 2.02 -32.62 -14.43
C SER A 28 1.57 -31.21 -14.06
N SER A 29 0.61 -30.66 -14.78
CA SER A 29 0.11 -29.29 -14.61
C SER A 29 -1.39 -29.18 -14.85
N LEU A 30 -2.01 -28.11 -14.39
CA LEU A 30 -3.42 -27.82 -14.67
C LEU A 30 -3.70 -27.68 -16.16
N SER A 31 -2.71 -27.27 -16.96
CA SER A 31 -2.88 -27.16 -18.41
C SER A 31 -3.04 -28.51 -19.10
N ASP A 32 -2.49 -29.57 -18.52
CA ASP A 32 -2.61 -30.94 -19.04
C ASP A 32 -4.04 -31.48 -18.90
N ILE A 33 -4.75 -30.99 -17.90
CA ILE A 33 -6.17 -31.31 -17.64
C ILE A 33 -7.13 -30.23 -18.18
N GLY A 34 -6.66 -29.33 -19.06
CA GLY A 34 -7.51 -28.33 -19.73
C GLY A 34 -7.75 -27.03 -18.94
N ILE A 35 -7.10 -26.81 -17.80
CA ILE A 35 -7.20 -25.55 -17.06
C ILE A 35 -5.98 -24.69 -17.38
N SER A 36 -6.20 -23.53 -17.96
CA SER A 36 -5.13 -22.59 -18.32
C SER A 36 -5.49 -21.15 -17.99
N ILE A 37 -4.52 -20.25 -18.03
CA ILE A 37 -4.74 -18.81 -17.81
C ILE A 37 -4.37 -18.07 -19.10
N ASP A 38 -5.27 -17.21 -19.57
CA ASP A 38 -5.00 -16.37 -20.74
C ASP A 38 -4.06 -15.18 -20.38
N ARG A 39 -3.74 -14.38 -21.42
CA ARG A 39 -2.88 -13.19 -21.24
C ARG A 39 -3.49 -12.10 -20.36
N THR A 40 -4.82 -12.12 -20.20
CA THR A 40 -5.57 -11.16 -19.36
C THR A 40 -5.68 -11.63 -17.92
N GLY A 41 -5.30 -12.88 -17.63
CA GLY A 41 -5.39 -13.48 -16.30
C GLY A 41 -6.71 -14.23 -16.05
N GLN A 42 -7.52 -14.44 -17.08
CA GLN A 42 -8.75 -15.22 -16.97
C GLN A 42 -8.45 -16.72 -17.06
N LEU A 43 -9.11 -17.51 -16.22
CA LEU A 43 -9.07 -18.97 -16.29
C LEU A 43 -9.88 -19.43 -17.52
N LEU A 44 -9.24 -20.23 -18.34
CA LEU A 44 -9.85 -20.95 -19.45
C LEU A 44 -10.00 -22.41 -19.05
N PHE A 45 -11.10 -23.02 -19.45
CA PHE A 45 -11.42 -24.40 -19.16
C PHE A 45 -11.79 -25.16 -20.44
N ASP A 46 -11.12 -26.28 -20.67
CA ASP A 46 -11.36 -27.22 -21.77
C ASP A 46 -11.92 -28.53 -21.20
N GLU A 47 -13.24 -28.69 -21.31
CA GLU A 47 -13.96 -29.84 -20.78
C GLU A 47 -13.51 -31.16 -21.43
N ALA A 48 -13.25 -31.14 -22.73
CA ALA A 48 -12.84 -32.34 -23.46
C ALA A 48 -11.46 -32.85 -22.99
N LYS A 49 -10.53 -31.95 -22.71
CA LYS A 49 -9.23 -32.29 -22.13
C LYS A 49 -9.38 -32.88 -20.74
N LEU A 50 -10.23 -32.30 -19.88
CA LEU A 50 -10.47 -32.82 -18.55
C LEU A 50 -11.07 -34.23 -18.59
N GLU A 51 -12.09 -34.45 -19.44
CA GLU A 51 -12.72 -35.75 -19.61
C GLU A 51 -11.71 -36.82 -20.08
N THR A 52 -10.87 -36.46 -21.03
CA THR A 52 -9.78 -37.31 -21.50
C THR A 52 -8.81 -37.66 -20.39
N ALA A 53 -8.34 -36.66 -19.64
CA ALA A 53 -7.40 -36.87 -18.53
C ALA A 53 -8.00 -37.75 -17.42
N LEU A 54 -9.27 -37.53 -17.06
CA LEU A 54 -9.98 -38.36 -16.07
C LEU A 54 -10.20 -39.78 -16.55
N THR A 55 -10.37 -40.00 -17.85
CA THR A 55 -10.61 -41.33 -18.39
C THR A 55 -9.30 -42.15 -18.52
N THR A 56 -8.21 -41.49 -18.91
CA THR A 56 -6.95 -42.15 -19.24
C THR A 56 -5.91 -42.12 -18.12
N ASN A 57 -5.91 -41.07 -17.27
CA ASN A 57 -4.87 -40.82 -16.27
C ASN A 57 -5.47 -40.41 -14.91
N PHE A 58 -6.53 -41.03 -14.48
CA PHE A 58 -7.27 -40.66 -13.26
C PHE A 58 -6.36 -40.50 -12.03
N ASP A 59 -5.48 -41.48 -11.79
CA ASP A 59 -4.59 -41.48 -10.62
C ASP A 59 -3.60 -40.32 -10.66
N GLU A 60 -3.10 -39.94 -11.86
CA GLU A 60 -2.22 -38.78 -12.03
C GLU A 60 -3.00 -37.48 -11.81
N VAL A 61 -4.27 -37.40 -12.23
CA VAL A 61 -5.12 -36.22 -11.93
C VAL A 61 -5.36 -36.10 -10.43
N VAL A 62 -5.64 -37.18 -9.72
CA VAL A 62 -5.78 -37.17 -8.26
C VAL A 62 -4.47 -36.74 -7.60
N SER A 63 -3.34 -37.29 -8.04
CA SER A 63 -2.02 -36.95 -7.52
C SER A 63 -1.65 -35.49 -7.80
N LEU A 64 -2.03 -34.92 -8.94
CA LEU A 64 -1.84 -33.53 -9.28
C LEU A 64 -2.45 -32.59 -8.22
N PHE A 65 -3.65 -32.91 -7.72
CA PHE A 65 -4.35 -32.06 -6.75
C PHE A 65 -3.97 -32.34 -5.30
N SER A 66 -3.79 -33.58 -4.92
CA SER A 66 -3.69 -34.00 -3.52
C SER A 66 -2.49 -34.91 -3.20
N ALA A 67 -1.61 -35.16 -4.16
CA ALA A 67 -0.50 -36.11 -4.03
C ALA A 67 -0.92 -37.54 -3.62
N ASN A 68 -2.18 -37.88 -3.78
CA ASN A 68 -2.75 -39.16 -3.34
C ASN A 68 -2.53 -39.45 -1.82
N THR A 69 -2.54 -38.41 -0.99
CA THR A 69 -2.12 -38.46 0.40
C THR A 69 -3.30 -38.45 1.36
N ASN A 70 -4.12 -39.50 1.32
CA ASN A 70 -5.27 -39.62 2.21
C ASN A 70 -4.88 -39.81 3.69
N ASP A 71 -3.64 -40.23 3.97
CA ASP A 71 -3.16 -40.62 5.31
C ASP A 71 -2.04 -39.71 5.84
N GLN A 72 -1.70 -38.64 5.17
CA GLN A 72 -0.63 -37.74 5.63
C GLN A 72 -1.06 -36.89 6.84
N SER A 73 -0.17 -36.79 7.81
CA SER A 73 -0.31 -35.81 8.89
C SER A 73 -0.42 -34.41 8.32
N ARG A 74 -1.33 -33.59 8.89
CA ARG A 74 -1.44 -32.16 8.57
C ARG A 74 -0.13 -31.35 8.81
N PHE A 75 0.87 -31.99 9.45
CA PHE A 75 2.18 -31.43 9.72
C PHE A 75 3.29 -32.08 8.87
N SER A 76 2.92 -32.88 7.87
CA SER A 76 3.89 -33.44 6.93
C SER A 76 4.38 -32.36 5.97
N ASP A 77 5.69 -32.35 5.73
CA ASP A 77 6.35 -31.52 4.73
C ASP A 77 6.36 -32.17 3.33
N ASP A 78 5.72 -33.33 3.19
CA ASP A 78 5.65 -34.03 1.91
C ASP A 78 4.81 -33.23 0.90
N PRO A 79 5.14 -33.35 -0.40
CA PRO A 79 4.39 -32.67 -1.44
C PRO A 79 2.91 -33.05 -1.41
N GLY A 80 2.04 -32.05 -1.36
CA GLY A 80 0.58 -32.23 -1.27
C GLY A 80 -0.18 -31.87 -2.54
N GLY A 81 0.49 -31.87 -3.68
CA GLY A 81 -0.06 -31.42 -4.94
C GLY A 81 -0.41 -29.93 -4.94
N ILE A 82 -1.22 -29.49 -5.89
CA ILE A 82 -1.64 -28.09 -6.01
C ILE A 82 -2.34 -27.60 -4.73
N ALA A 83 -3.14 -28.44 -4.09
CA ALA A 83 -3.82 -28.10 -2.84
C ALA A 83 -2.82 -27.89 -1.69
N GLY A 84 -1.79 -28.72 -1.59
CA GLY A 84 -0.70 -28.56 -0.63
C GLY A 84 0.15 -27.32 -0.89
N ASP A 85 0.49 -27.05 -2.15
CA ASP A 85 1.25 -25.88 -2.55
C ASP A 85 0.49 -24.58 -2.23
N LEU A 86 -0.83 -24.56 -2.49
CA LEU A 86 -1.71 -23.43 -2.12
C LEU A 86 -1.83 -23.28 -0.60
N LYS A 87 -1.98 -24.39 0.14
CA LYS A 87 -2.00 -24.36 1.61
C LYS A 87 -0.71 -23.75 2.15
N THR A 88 0.44 -24.20 1.69
CA THR A 88 1.75 -23.68 2.11
C THR A 88 1.90 -22.19 1.79
N LEU A 89 1.40 -21.74 0.63
CA LEU A 89 1.39 -20.32 0.29
C LEU A 89 0.51 -19.52 1.26
N ILE A 90 -0.71 -19.99 1.54
CA ILE A 90 -1.64 -19.33 2.47
C ILE A 90 -1.03 -19.24 3.87
N GLU A 91 -0.48 -20.33 4.38
CA GLU A 91 0.19 -20.37 5.69
C GLU A 91 1.34 -19.39 5.77
N ARG A 92 2.18 -19.29 4.73
CA ARG A 92 3.28 -18.31 4.65
C ARG A 92 2.79 -16.88 4.61
N VAL A 93 1.68 -16.61 3.93
CA VAL A 93 1.10 -15.26 3.83
C VAL A 93 0.45 -14.83 5.14
N THR A 94 -0.18 -15.78 5.87
CA THR A 94 -0.97 -15.52 7.08
C THR A 94 -0.21 -15.79 8.38
N ALA A 95 1.00 -16.33 8.31
CA ALA A 95 1.83 -16.57 9.50
C ALA A 95 2.07 -15.28 10.29
N SER A 96 2.36 -15.40 11.58
CA SER A 96 2.61 -14.27 12.47
C SER A 96 3.83 -13.42 12.07
N ASP A 97 4.75 -13.98 11.31
CA ASP A 97 5.89 -13.35 10.67
C ASP A 97 5.70 -13.24 9.13
N GLY A 98 4.49 -13.51 8.67
CA GLY A 98 4.13 -13.55 7.26
C GLY A 98 4.05 -12.18 6.59
N TYR A 99 3.88 -12.21 5.28
CA TYR A 99 3.86 -10.99 4.45
C TYR A 99 2.78 -9.98 4.87
N LEU A 100 1.61 -10.43 5.33
CA LEU A 100 0.53 -9.53 5.74
C LEU A 100 0.87 -8.81 7.03
N VAL A 101 1.37 -9.53 8.04
CA VAL A 101 1.75 -8.95 9.33
C VAL A 101 2.91 -7.96 9.18
N THR A 102 3.92 -8.32 8.39
CA THR A 102 5.04 -7.41 8.10
C THR A 102 4.58 -6.14 7.37
N ALA A 103 3.62 -6.27 6.44
CA ALA A 103 3.04 -5.12 5.74
C ALA A 103 2.24 -4.22 6.67
N GLU A 104 1.44 -4.80 7.56
CA GLU A 104 0.67 -4.07 8.55
C GLU A 104 1.58 -3.28 9.50
N GLN A 105 2.62 -3.90 10.02
CA GLN A 105 3.61 -3.24 10.89
C GLN A 105 4.30 -2.07 10.17
N ALA A 106 4.72 -2.27 8.90
CA ALA A 106 5.32 -1.21 8.11
C ALA A 106 4.36 -0.03 7.86
N LEU A 107 3.06 -0.32 7.65
CA LEU A 107 2.03 0.72 7.49
C LEU A 107 1.77 1.46 8.81
N GLN A 108 1.71 0.77 9.94
CA GLN A 108 1.55 1.37 11.26
C GLN A 108 2.73 2.30 11.59
N GLN A 109 3.96 1.85 11.35
CA GLN A 109 5.15 2.68 11.55
C GLN A 109 5.09 3.94 10.67
N ARG A 110 4.75 3.79 9.40
CA ARG A 110 4.66 4.93 8.47
C ARG A 110 3.55 5.91 8.86
N THR A 111 2.44 5.40 9.40
CA THR A 111 1.37 6.25 9.93
C THR A 111 1.85 7.04 11.15
N ALA A 112 2.63 6.41 12.04
CA ALA A 112 3.21 7.11 13.19
C ALA A 112 4.20 8.21 12.76
N GLU A 113 5.07 7.93 11.78
CA GLU A 113 6.00 8.91 11.20
C GLU A 113 5.25 10.12 10.58
N PHE A 114 4.18 9.86 9.81
CA PHE A 114 3.37 10.96 9.26
C PHE A 114 2.66 11.80 10.32
N ASN A 115 2.21 11.19 11.41
CA ASN A 115 1.61 11.95 12.50
C ASN A 115 2.64 12.84 13.21
N GLU A 116 3.86 12.35 13.41
CA GLU A 116 4.97 13.15 13.96
C GLU A 116 5.34 14.31 13.03
N ASP A 117 5.44 14.07 11.71
CA ASP A 117 5.67 15.11 10.71
C ASP A 117 4.57 16.19 10.71
N LEU A 118 3.29 15.77 10.90
CA LEU A 118 2.16 16.69 11.02
C LEU A 118 2.27 17.56 12.27
N GLU A 119 2.59 16.99 13.43
CA GLU A 119 2.77 17.73 14.67
C GLU A 119 3.92 18.75 14.54
N GLU A 120 5.04 18.36 13.93
CA GLU A 120 6.16 19.26 13.66
C GLU A 120 5.76 20.41 12.72
N LEU A 121 4.98 20.10 11.67
CA LEU A 121 4.48 21.11 10.75
C LEU A 121 3.53 22.10 11.45
N GLU A 122 2.61 21.61 12.27
CA GLU A 122 1.71 22.45 13.04
C GLU A 122 2.47 23.40 14.00
N GLU A 123 3.50 22.90 14.68
CA GLU A 123 4.34 23.75 15.56
C GLU A 123 5.11 24.81 14.75
N ARG A 124 5.66 24.44 13.60
CA ARG A 124 6.31 25.42 12.70
C ARG A 124 5.32 26.47 12.21
N MET A 125 4.10 26.08 11.83
CA MET A 125 3.06 27.01 11.39
C MET A 125 2.69 28.00 12.49
N LYS A 126 2.56 27.53 13.73
CA LYS A 126 2.30 28.37 14.90
C LYS A 126 3.40 29.42 15.13
N VAL A 127 4.66 29.01 15.04
CA VAL A 127 5.81 29.94 15.16
C VAL A 127 5.79 30.99 14.03
N VAL A 128 5.43 30.58 12.82
CA VAL A 128 5.29 31.48 11.66
C VAL A 128 4.15 32.47 11.90
N GLU A 129 2.99 32.02 12.34
CA GLU A 129 1.84 32.85 12.68
C GLU A 129 2.19 33.90 13.75
N GLU A 130 2.81 33.47 14.85
CA GLU A 130 3.25 34.39 15.91
C GLU A 130 4.24 35.44 15.39
N ARG A 131 5.15 35.06 14.51
CA ARG A 131 6.08 36.00 13.88
C ARG A 131 5.37 37.04 13.02
N TYR A 132 4.41 36.64 12.19
CA TYR A 132 3.62 37.55 11.36
C TYR A 132 2.74 38.45 12.22
N ASN A 133 2.13 37.93 13.27
CA ASN A 133 1.35 38.75 14.21
C ASN A 133 2.20 39.83 14.88
N ARG A 134 3.42 39.47 15.33
CA ARG A 134 4.37 40.49 15.86
C ARG A 134 4.77 41.55 14.82
N GLN A 135 5.06 41.13 13.60
CA GLN A 135 5.38 42.05 12.51
C GLN A 135 4.21 42.99 12.17
N PHE A 136 3.00 42.47 12.18
CA PHE A 136 1.79 43.25 11.94
C PHE A 136 1.57 44.30 13.04
N LEU A 137 1.73 43.95 14.31
CA LEU A 137 1.63 44.88 15.43
C LEU A 137 2.69 45.98 15.36
N VAL A 138 3.94 45.64 15.03
CA VAL A 138 5.00 46.64 14.82
C VAL A 138 4.65 47.61 13.67
N MET A 139 4.14 47.07 12.57
CA MET A 139 3.71 47.91 11.44
C MET A 139 2.54 48.83 11.81
N GLN A 140 1.56 48.37 12.57
CA GLN A 140 0.46 49.19 13.10
C GLN A 140 1.01 50.34 13.96
N ASN A 141 1.92 50.06 14.89
CA ASN A 141 2.53 51.08 15.73
C ASN A 141 3.29 52.14 14.92
N ILE A 142 4.04 51.72 13.87
CA ILE A 142 4.74 52.63 12.98
C ILE A 142 3.74 53.53 12.23
N ILE A 143 2.63 52.99 11.74
CA ILE A 143 1.59 53.74 11.05
C ILE A 143 0.95 54.79 11.99
N GLU A 144 0.66 54.39 13.25
CA GLU A 144 0.12 55.31 14.25
C GLU A 144 1.10 56.44 14.59
N GLU A 145 2.39 56.12 14.77
CA GLU A 145 3.44 57.11 15.00
C GLU A 145 3.62 58.04 13.82
N MET A 146 3.58 57.51 12.59
CA MET A 146 3.63 58.35 11.38
C MET A 146 2.42 59.28 11.27
N ASN A 147 1.22 58.81 11.58
CA ASN A 147 0.01 59.65 11.60
C ASN A 147 0.10 60.73 12.66
N SER A 148 0.53 60.39 13.87
CA SER A 148 0.77 61.40 14.93
C SER A 148 1.80 62.44 14.56
N THR A 149 2.91 62.01 13.93
CA THR A 149 3.93 62.91 13.42
C THR A 149 3.38 63.85 12.34
N LYS A 150 2.58 63.31 11.39
CA LYS A 150 1.91 64.09 10.35
C LYS A 150 0.99 65.15 10.96
N GLU A 151 0.16 64.79 11.93
CA GLU A 151 -0.76 65.71 12.62
C GLU A 151 0.01 66.81 13.37
N SER A 152 1.10 66.42 14.05
CA SER A 152 2.00 67.40 14.73
C SER A 152 2.65 68.37 13.75
N LEU A 153 3.08 67.89 12.59
CA LEU A 153 3.64 68.76 11.53
C LEU A 153 2.58 69.71 10.97
N ILE A 154 1.38 69.22 10.67
CA ILE A 154 0.28 70.07 10.18
C ILE A 154 -0.03 71.16 11.21
N SER A 155 -0.18 70.81 12.48
CA SER A 155 -0.41 71.78 13.55
C SER A 155 0.73 72.79 13.71
N SER A 156 1.97 72.33 13.52
CA SER A 156 3.15 73.24 13.56
C SER A 156 3.17 74.20 12.38
N PHE A 157 2.78 73.80 11.19
CA PHE A 157 2.64 74.64 10.01
C PHE A 157 1.50 75.64 10.15
N GLU A 158 0.35 75.27 10.70
CA GLU A 158 -0.77 76.16 10.94
C GLU A 158 -0.46 77.26 11.95
N ASN A 159 0.43 76.99 12.91
CA ASN A 159 0.85 77.95 13.94
C ASN A 159 2.07 78.77 13.55
N LEU A 160 2.58 78.74 12.33
CA LEU A 160 3.65 79.57 11.88
C LEU A 160 3.17 81.00 11.73
N PRO A 161 3.94 82.03 12.23
CA PRO A 161 3.50 83.44 12.29
C PRO A 161 3.39 84.14 10.87
N PHE A 162 3.59 83.36 9.80
CA PHE A 162 3.50 83.86 8.41
C PHE A 162 2.47 83.08 7.56
N SER A 163 1.69 82.18 8.13
CA SER A 163 0.73 81.41 7.38
C SER A 163 -0.68 82.06 7.26
N ASN A 164 -0.93 83.16 7.98
CA ASN A 164 -2.12 84.00 7.84
C ASN A 164 -1.83 85.16 6.88
N LYS A 165 -1.95 84.92 5.59
CA LYS A 165 -2.20 85.99 4.59
C LYS A 165 -3.37 85.54 3.72
N ASP A 166 -4.50 86.24 4.00
CA ASP A 166 -5.69 86.44 3.14
C ASP A 166 -6.37 85.22 2.59
#